data_6118065c927dce71461b919ac5ebf9a0
#
_entry.id   6118065c927dce71461b919ac5ebf9a0
#
_cell.length_a   1.000
_cell.length_b   1.000
_cell.length_c   1.000
_cell.angle_alpha   90.00
_cell.angle_beta   90.00
_cell.angle_gamma   90.00
#
_symmetry.space_group_name_H-M   'P 1'
#
loop_
_entity.id
_entity.type
_entity.pdbx_description
1 polymer ?
#
loop_
_entity_poly.entity_id
_entity_poly.type
_entity_poly.pdbx_seq_one_letter_code
_entity_poly.pdbx_strand_id
1 'polypeptide(L)'
;MTDTTAASAPSGEQPGYETGYRTKGYRAYVLGSLLVVYIFNFIDRSIFGILTDPIRNSLNLEDWQMGLLGGLAFATFYTTLGIPIARVSEKTSRMMIIILSLAVWSLMTVMCGLAVGFASMFVCRLLVGVGEAGCTPPAQSVIADYFKPGSRATAASIYALGVPLGGMCAGLAAGPINDYVTGENVHTLLEGWGWSWATGLLDWKSLEGWRIAFIAVGLPGLLFALIIGLTVKEPPRGYTDPPNASKPERETFGAALKKLSKKPTYVHVVFGAALASFAGYGIAAFSTSFLLRTHELSLTEAALIFSLVLGLMAAIGVFLSGFLADRLAKRYPTALSWMPALGMGLSVPLYWMGYLSPSVALMLPPLMAAAMLHYFYLGPMYAVSAGVVDARTRATAVAITLFVVNLIGLGLGPTLIGLLSTVLKTMMLSGADLGLTLNLCKETASLSADQAAACTSADARGLQWSIIIFATIYAWAAIHYLLAGKTLQRDMVAKTA
;
A
#
# COMPACT_ATOMS: atom_id res chain seq x y z
N MET A 1 -19.30 -59.05 -16.13
CA MET A 1 -20.07 -58.38 -17.17
C MET A 1 -20.97 -57.39 -16.49
N THR A 2 -20.54 -56.17 -16.35
CA THR A 2 -21.37 -54.98 -16.11
C THR A 2 -20.64 -53.79 -16.75
N ASP A 3 -21.18 -53.52 -17.90
CA ASP A 3 -20.75 -52.46 -18.79
C ASP A 3 -21.23 -51.10 -18.21
N THR A 4 -20.33 -50.29 -17.70
CA THR A 4 -20.61 -48.89 -17.33
C THR A 4 -20.13 -47.99 -18.47
N THR A 5 -21.05 -47.79 -19.42
CA THR A 5 -20.95 -46.77 -20.43
C THR A 5 -20.77 -45.39 -19.76
N ALA A 6 -19.57 -44.89 -19.72
CA ALA A 6 -19.27 -43.50 -19.43
C ALA A 6 -19.85 -42.67 -20.59
N ALA A 7 -20.95 -41.99 -20.32
CA ALA A 7 -21.54 -41.01 -21.25
C ALA A 7 -20.51 -39.93 -21.53
N SER A 8 -19.95 -39.91 -22.73
CA SER A 8 -19.12 -38.82 -23.26
C SER A 8 -19.98 -37.56 -23.29
N ALA A 9 -19.61 -36.55 -22.49
CA ALA A 9 -20.19 -35.21 -22.58
C ALA A 9 -19.98 -34.65 -24.01
N PRO A 10 -20.97 -33.98 -24.59
CA PRO A 10 -20.84 -33.37 -25.92
C PRO A 10 -19.69 -32.35 -25.91
N SER A 11 -18.83 -32.48 -26.88
CA SER A 11 -17.72 -31.59 -27.17
C SER A 11 -18.24 -30.17 -27.44
N GLY A 12 -17.98 -29.21 -26.52
CA GLY A 12 -18.14 -27.80 -26.83
C GLY A 12 -18.56 -26.86 -25.71
N GLU A 13 -19.20 -27.29 -24.66
CA GLU A 13 -19.64 -26.40 -23.59
C GLU A 13 -18.80 -26.57 -22.31
N GLN A 14 -18.01 -25.56 -21.94
CA GLN A 14 -17.48 -25.45 -20.59
C GLN A 14 -18.55 -24.82 -19.69
N PRO A 15 -19.18 -25.58 -18.78
CA PRO A 15 -20.33 -25.10 -18.01
C PRO A 15 -20.04 -23.85 -17.15
N GLY A 16 -18.75 -23.57 -16.88
CA GLY A 16 -18.32 -22.44 -16.05
C GLY A 16 -18.23 -21.11 -16.78
N TYR A 17 -18.12 -21.10 -18.11
CA TYR A 17 -17.95 -19.86 -18.89
C TYR A 17 -19.14 -18.91 -18.73
N GLU A 18 -20.36 -19.43 -18.71
CA GLU A 18 -21.58 -18.62 -18.59
C GLU A 18 -22.01 -18.39 -17.13
N THR A 19 -21.73 -19.32 -16.22
CA THR A 19 -22.28 -19.31 -14.87
C THR A 19 -21.27 -18.94 -13.79
N GLY A 20 -19.97 -19.22 -14.00
CA GLY A 20 -18.93 -19.17 -12.99
C GLY A 20 -18.88 -20.43 -12.11
N TYR A 21 -17.87 -20.54 -11.23
CA TYR A 21 -17.65 -21.71 -10.38
C TYR A 21 -18.57 -21.69 -9.15
N ARG A 22 -19.29 -22.78 -8.90
CA ARG A 22 -20.25 -22.95 -7.78
C ARG A 22 -21.43 -21.97 -7.79
N THR A 23 -22.17 -21.90 -6.68
CA THR A 23 -23.36 -21.06 -6.52
C THR A 23 -23.02 -19.57 -6.40
N LYS A 24 -23.97 -18.69 -6.70
CA LYS A 24 -23.79 -17.23 -6.55
C LYS A 24 -23.44 -16.83 -5.12
N GLY A 25 -24.09 -17.41 -4.11
CA GLY A 25 -23.81 -17.15 -2.69
C GLY A 25 -22.40 -17.55 -2.30
N TYR A 26 -21.93 -18.71 -2.76
CA TYR A 26 -20.56 -19.16 -2.46
C TYR A 26 -19.51 -18.28 -3.14
N ARG A 27 -19.74 -17.82 -4.37
CA ARG A 27 -18.86 -16.86 -5.05
C ARG A 27 -18.77 -15.52 -4.31
N ALA A 28 -19.92 -15.01 -3.82
CA ALA A 28 -19.95 -13.79 -3.01
C ALA A 28 -19.18 -13.98 -1.68
N TYR A 29 -19.34 -15.14 -1.05
CA TYR A 29 -18.56 -15.49 0.16
C TYR A 29 -17.06 -15.52 -0.11
N VAL A 30 -16.60 -16.16 -1.19
CA VAL A 30 -15.18 -16.22 -1.54
C VAL A 30 -14.64 -14.83 -1.88
N LEU A 31 -15.38 -14.03 -2.65
CA LEU A 31 -14.97 -12.65 -2.96
C LEU A 31 -14.89 -11.79 -1.70
N GLY A 32 -15.87 -11.91 -0.79
CA GLY A 32 -15.86 -11.24 0.50
C GLY A 32 -14.67 -11.66 1.37
N SER A 33 -14.35 -12.97 1.38
CA SER A 33 -13.18 -13.48 2.09
C SER A 33 -11.87 -12.92 1.52
N LEU A 34 -11.71 -12.89 0.20
CA LEU A 34 -10.54 -12.29 -0.45
C LEU A 34 -10.45 -10.77 -0.21
N LEU A 35 -11.59 -10.07 -0.18
CA LEU A 35 -11.65 -8.66 0.19
C LEU A 35 -11.15 -8.45 1.63
N VAL A 36 -11.60 -9.26 2.59
CA VAL A 36 -11.15 -9.18 3.99
C VAL A 36 -9.65 -9.46 4.10
N VAL A 37 -9.11 -10.45 3.38
CA VAL A 37 -7.65 -10.68 3.30
C VAL A 37 -6.93 -9.42 2.82
N TYR A 38 -7.47 -8.74 1.81
CA TYR A 38 -6.83 -7.55 1.25
C TYR A 38 -6.98 -6.31 2.16
N ILE A 39 -8.06 -6.25 2.95
CA ILE A 39 -8.21 -5.28 4.04
C ILE A 39 -7.12 -5.47 5.08
N PHE A 40 -6.90 -6.71 5.58
CA PHE A 40 -5.80 -7.01 6.51
C PHE A 40 -4.43 -6.61 5.95
N ASN A 41 -4.18 -6.92 4.68
CA ASN A 41 -2.93 -6.56 4.01
C ASN A 41 -2.67 -5.04 4.05
N PHE A 42 -3.70 -4.22 3.81
CA PHE A 42 -3.55 -2.75 3.84
C PHE A 42 -3.60 -2.16 5.25
N ILE A 43 -4.25 -2.82 6.21
CA ILE A 43 -4.13 -2.44 7.63
C ILE A 43 -2.67 -2.55 8.07
N ASP A 44 -2.01 -3.68 7.80
CA ASP A 44 -0.62 -3.95 8.20
C ASP A 44 0.38 -2.95 7.60
N ARG A 45 0.13 -2.50 6.38
CA ARG A 45 0.95 -1.46 5.75
C ARG A 45 0.73 -0.09 6.39
N SER A 46 -0.52 0.25 6.63
CA SER A 46 -0.90 1.59 7.10
C SER A 46 -0.60 1.79 8.57
N ILE A 47 -0.78 0.75 9.40
CA ILE A 47 -0.59 0.83 10.86
C ILE A 47 0.84 1.24 11.23
N PHE A 48 1.85 0.76 10.49
CA PHE A 48 3.24 1.12 10.75
C PHE A 48 3.48 2.63 10.59
N GLY A 49 2.94 3.24 9.53
CA GLY A 49 3.05 4.68 9.29
C GLY A 49 2.31 5.52 10.35
N ILE A 50 1.16 5.03 10.83
CA ILE A 50 0.39 5.70 11.88
C ILE A 50 1.14 5.65 13.22
N LEU A 51 1.73 4.51 13.56
CA LEU A 51 2.45 4.28 14.82
C LEU A 51 3.93 4.70 14.78
N THR A 52 4.37 5.41 13.74
CA THR A 52 5.78 5.80 13.54
C THR A 52 6.37 6.47 14.78
N ASP A 53 5.72 7.48 15.36
CA ASP A 53 6.24 8.20 16.53
C ASP A 53 6.22 7.37 17.83
N PRO A 54 5.13 6.67 18.19
CA PRO A 54 5.16 5.75 19.31
C PRO A 54 6.30 4.72 19.24
N ILE A 55 6.49 4.09 18.09
CA ILE A 55 7.58 3.11 17.87
C ILE A 55 8.94 3.79 17.97
N ARG A 56 9.12 4.94 17.31
CA ARG A 56 10.36 5.70 17.30
C ARG A 56 10.80 6.06 18.72
N ASN A 57 9.87 6.58 19.52
CA ASN A 57 10.14 7.01 20.88
C ASN A 57 10.42 5.83 21.81
N SER A 58 9.62 4.77 21.75
CA SER A 58 9.77 3.55 22.55
C SER A 58 11.10 2.82 22.27
N LEU A 59 11.49 2.69 21.01
CA LEU A 59 12.72 1.99 20.59
C LEU A 59 13.93 2.91 20.42
N ASN A 60 13.78 4.20 20.74
CA ASN A 60 14.83 5.24 20.64
C ASN A 60 15.46 5.33 19.23
N LEU A 61 14.61 5.36 18.19
CA LEU A 61 15.01 5.37 16.79
C LEU A 61 15.02 6.79 16.20
N GLU A 62 15.69 6.95 15.06
CA GLU A 62 15.67 8.16 14.24
C GLU A 62 14.69 8.01 13.05
N ASP A 63 14.28 9.13 12.46
CA ASP A 63 13.36 9.12 11.32
C ASP A 63 13.89 8.32 10.11
N TRP A 64 15.21 8.33 9.86
CA TRP A 64 15.81 7.51 8.80
C TRP A 64 15.63 6.00 9.05
N GLN A 65 15.70 5.56 10.31
CA GLN A 65 15.46 4.17 10.68
C GLN A 65 13.98 3.81 10.49
N MET A 66 13.09 4.69 10.91
CA MET A 66 11.64 4.51 10.69
C MET A 66 11.30 4.48 9.20
N GLY A 67 11.88 5.37 8.40
CA GLY A 67 11.73 5.36 6.95
C GLY A 67 12.27 4.08 6.30
N LEU A 68 13.40 3.55 6.77
CA LEU A 68 13.96 2.28 6.29
C LEU A 68 13.05 1.10 6.63
N LEU A 69 12.51 1.04 7.85
CA LEU A 69 11.59 0.01 8.32
C LEU A 69 10.25 0.03 7.57
N GLY A 70 9.68 1.21 7.31
CA GLY A 70 8.44 1.39 6.57
C GLY A 70 8.59 1.26 5.05
N GLY A 71 9.80 1.52 4.53
CA GLY A 71 10.13 1.51 3.10
C GLY A 71 10.87 0.26 2.66
N LEU A 72 12.21 0.36 2.57
CA LEU A 72 13.05 -0.68 1.97
C LEU A 72 12.96 -2.04 2.66
N ALA A 73 12.86 -2.09 3.99
CA ALA A 73 12.77 -3.35 4.71
C ALA A 73 11.57 -4.19 4.24
N PHE A 74 10.43 -3.54 4.05
CA PHE A 74 9.22 -4.17 3.57
C PHE A 74 9.23 -4.37 2.03
N ALA A 75 9.51 -3.29 1.28
CA ALA A 75 9.31 -3.27 -0.17
C ALA A 75 10.27 -4.18 -0.94
N THR A 76 11.49 -4.39 -0.47
CA THR A 76 12.50 -5.20 -1.15
C THR A 76 11.99 -6.61 -1.39
N PHE A 77 11.49 -7.29 -0.37
CA PHE A 77 11.00 -8.65 -0.51
C PHE A 77 9.60 -8.71 -1.09
N TYR A 78 8.73 -7.75 -0.75
CA TYR A 78 7.40 -7.64 -1.35
C TYR A 78 7.47 -7.58 -2.89
N THR A 79 8.36 -6.75 -3.44
CA THR A 79 8.48 -6.58 -4.90
C THR A 79 9.25 -7.69 -5.58
N THR A 80 10.37 -8.14 -5.00
CA THR A 80 11.23 -9.15 -5.62
C THR A 80 10.64 -10.55 -5.56
N LEU A 81 10.01 -10.94 -4.44
CA LEU A 81 9.40 -12.26 -4.27
C LEU A 81 8.02 -12.38 -4.91
N GLY A 82 7.35 -11.29 -5.22
CA GLY A 82 6.05 -11.33 -5.89
C GLY A 82 6.08 -12.10 -7.21
N ILE A 83 7.16 -11.97 -8.01
CA ILE A 83 7.32 -12.67 -9.29
C ILE A 83 7.55 -14.20 -9.12
N PRO A 84 8.53 -14.66 -8.31
CA PRO A 84 8.70 -16.10 -8.09
C PRO A 84 7.49 -16.75 -7.42
N ILE A 85 6.85 -16.11 -6.44
CA ILE A 85 5.65 -16.65 -5.79
C ILE A 85 4.48 -16.74 -6.78
N ALA A 86 4.29 -15.77 -7.66
CA ALA A 86 3.30 -15.85 -8.72
C ALA A 86 3.55 -17.06 -9.63
N ARG A 87 4.81 -17.38 -9.99
CA ARG A 87 5.15 -18.58 -10.76
C ARG A 87 4.90 -19.90 -10.00
N VAL A 88 5.21 -19.92 -8.70
CA VAL A 88 4.87 -21.06 -7.84
C VAL A 88 3.36 -21.24 -7.79
N SER A 89 2.60 -20.16 -7.68
CA SER A 89 1.14 -20.20 -7.67
C SER A 89 0.54 -20.77 -8.96
N GLU A 90 1.24 -20.69 -10.08
CA GLU A 90 0.81 -21.30 -11.35
C GLU A 90 0.85 -22.84 -11.32
N LYS A 91 1.67 -23.44 -10.44
CA LYS A 91 1.88 -24.90 -10.35
C LYS A 91 1.29 -25.55 -9.12
N THR A 92 0.97 -24.76 -8.09
CA THR A 92 0.50 -25.21 -6.78
C THR A 92 -0.89 -24.62 -6.47
N SER A 93 -1.50 -24.99 -5.34
CA SER A 93 -2.77 -24.40 -4.91
C SER A 93 -2.61 -22.91 -4.61
N ARG A 94 -3.36 -22.07 -5.33
CA ARG A 94 -3.38 -20.62 -5.13
C ARG A 94 -3.96 -20.25 -3.77
N MET A 95 -5.01 -20.96 -3.36
CA MET A 95 -5.61 -20.77 -2.05
C MET A 95 -4.63 -21.10 -0.92
N MET A 96 -3.85 -22.19 -1.04
CA MET A 96 -2.83 -22.52 -0.05
C MET A 96 -1.78 -21.43 0.07
N ILE A 97 -1.33 -20.83 -1.07
CA ILE A 97 -0.38 -19.72 -1.05
C ILE A 97 -1.00 -18.51 -0.33
N ILE A 98 -2.25 -18.14 -0.62
CA ILE A 98 -2.94 -17.02 0.04
C ILE A 98 -3.03 -17.27 1.55
N ILE A 99 -3.41 -18.48 1.97
CA ILE A 99 -3.55 -18.86 3.39
C ILE A 99 -2.21 -18.77 4.11
N LEU A 100 -1.16 -19.40 3.55
CA LEU A 100 0.19 -19.35 4.13
C LEU A 100 0.74 -17.93 4.17
N SER A 101 0.53 -17.16 3.11
CA SER A 101 0.90 -15.76 3.04
C SER A 101 0.23 -14.95 4.15
N LEU A 102 -1.10 -15.06 4.29
CA LEU A 102 -1.86 -14.41 5.35
C LEU A 102 -1.35 -14.82 6.74
N ALA A 103 -1.12 -16.09 6.97
CA ALA A 103 -0.60 -16.58 8.26
C ALA A 103 0.80 -16.03 8.57
N VAL A 104 1.71 -16.02 7.58
CA VAL A 104 3.09 -15.53 7.76
C VAL A 104 3.10 -14.05 8.07
N TRP A 105 2.45 -13.20 7.23
CA TRP A 105 2.52 -11.75 7.52
C TRP A 105 1.78 -11.40 8.80
N SER A 106 0.62 -12.02 9.10
CA SER A 106 -0.12 -11.74 10.33
C SER A 106 0.68 -12.14 11.59
N LEU A 107 1.39 -13.27 11.54
CA LEU A 107 2.30 -13.66 12.61
C LEU A 107 3.43 -12.65 12.78
N MET A 108 4.05 -12.22 11.68
CA MET A 108 5.12 -11.23 11.72
C MET A 108 4.64 -9.86 12.17
N THR A 109 3.39 -9.50 11.89
CA THR A 109 2.74 -8.29 12.42
C THR A 109 2.60 -8.37 13.94
N VAL A 110 2.15 -9.51 14.49
CA VAL A 110 2.19 -9.74 15.95
C VAL A 110 3.61 -9.59 16.51
N MET A 111 4.60 -10.18 15.83
CA MET A 111 5.99 -10.12 16.24
C MET A 111 6.58 -8.69 16.16
N CYS A 112 6.06 -7.81 15.26
CA CYS A 112 6.39 -6.38 15.29
C CYS A 112 6.01 -5.75 16.64
N GLY A 113 4.85 -6.11 17.22
CA GLY A 113 4.44 -5.63 18.54
C GLY A 113 5.35 -6.11 19.70
N LEU A 114 6.10 -7.19 19.47
CA LEU A 114 7.05 -7.74 20.43
C LEU A 114 8.51 -7.33 20.16
N ALA A 115 8.76 -6.48 19.18
CA ALA A 115 10.09 -6.02 18.84
C ALA A 115 10.74 -5.21 19.98
N VAL A 116 12.00 -5.49 20.24
CA VAL A 116 12.78 -4.87 21.34
C VAL A 116 13.80 -3.83 20.84
N GLY A 117 13.89 -3.62 19.52
CA GLY A 117 14.80 -2.66 18.92
C GLY A 117 14.79 -2.71 17.40
N PHE A 118 15.63 -1.89 16.77
CA PHE A 118 15.70 -1.75 15.32
C PHE A 118 15.86 -3.09 14.58
N ALA A 119 16.80 -3.94 14.99
CA ALA A 119 17.10 -5.19 14.29
C ALA A 119 15.93 -6.18 14.30
N SER A 120 15.27 -6.35 15.46
CA SER A 120 14.08 -7.24 15.56
C SER A 120 12.92 -6.70 14.75
N MET A 121 12.65 -5.40 14.80
CA MET A 121 11.61 -4.75 13.98
C MET A 121 11.94 -4.89 12.49
N PHE A 122 13.20 -4.71 12.08
CA PHE A 122 13.63 -4.84 10.68
C PHE A 122 13.37 -6.24 10.13
N VAL A 123 13.73 -7.28 10.89
CA VAL A 123 13.47 -8.67 10.47
C VAL A 123 11.96 -8.95 10.37
N CYS A 124 11.17 -8.49 11.32
CA CYS A 124 9.72 -8.65 11.28
C CYS A 124 9.12 -7.94 10.06
N ARG A 125 9.49 -6.68 9.78
CA ARG A 125 9.01 -5.93 8.61
C ARG A 125 9.42 -6.54 7.28
N LEU A 126 10.63 -7.08 7.21
CA LEU A 126 11.11 -7.83 6.05
C LEU A 126 10.23 -9.07 5.80
N LEU A 127 9.93 -9.85 6.85
CA LEU A 127 9.13 -11.07 6.75
C LEU A 127 7.63 -10.77 6.52
N VAL A 128 7.09 -9.64 7.00
CA VAL A 128 5.77 -9.14 6.58
C VAL A 128 5.76 -8.95 5.06
N GLY A 129 6.79 -8.29 4.47
CA GLY A 129 6.90 -8.11 3.03
C GLY A 129 6.96 -9.44 2.25
N VAL A 130 7.67 -10.45 2.77
CA VAL A 130 7.70 -11.82 2.22
C VAL A 130 6.30 -12.44 2.19
N GLY A 131 5.57 -12.36 3.31
CA GLY A 131 4.22 -12.90 3.42
C GLY A 131 3.26 -12.20 2.44
N GLU A 132 3.24 -10.87 2.41
CA GLU A 132 2.32 -10.11 1.57
C GLU A 132 2.55 -10.30 0.07
N ALA A 133 3.78 -10.60 -0.37
CA ALA A 133 4.11 -10.84 -1.76
C ALA A 133 3.28 -11.97 -2.41
N GLY A 134 2.81 -12.92 -1.62
CA GLY A 134 2.03 -14.06 -2.08
C GLY A 134 0.52 -13.85 -2.15
N CYS A 135 0.00 -12.65 -1.87
CA CYS A 135 -1.44 -12.43 -1.78
C CYS A 135 -2.10 -12.08 -3.12
N THR A 136 -1.74 -10.95 -3.70
CA THR A 136 -2.51 -10.33 -4.81
C THR A 136 -2.48 -11.15 -6.10
N PRO A 137 -1.35 -11.65 -6.62
CA PRO A 137 -1.35 -12.39 -7.88
C PRO A 137 -2.20 -13.67 -7.84
N PRO A 138 -2.10 -14.54 -6.81
CA PRO A 138 -2.99 -15.69 -6.69
C PRO A 138 -4.45 -15.31 -6.51
N ALA A 139 -4.77 -14.27 -5.72
CA ALA A 139 -6.13 -13.82 -5.50
C ALA A 139 -6.82 -13.39 -6.80
N GLN A 140 -6.15 -12.63 -7.66
CA GLN A 140 -6.67 -12.23 -8.97
C GLN A 140 -6.91 -13.44 -9.87
N SER A 141 -6.03 -14.43 -9.84
CA SER A 141 -6.21 -15.68 -10.59
C SER A 141 -7.41 -16.51 -10.08
N VAL A 142 -7.61 -16.58 -8.75
CA VAL A 142 -8.76 -17.24 -8.14
C VAL A 142 -10.07 -16.52 -8.54
N ILE A 143 -10.10 -15.19 -8.45
CA ILE A 143 -11.26 -14.38 -8.88
C ILE A 143 -11.60 -14.65 -10.35
N ALA A 144 -10.59 -14.71 -11.22
CA ALA A 144 -10.81 -14.98 -12.64
C ALA A 144 -11.49 -16.33 -12.89
N ASP A 145 -11.20 -17.36 -12.08
CA ASP A 145 -11.79 -18.70 -12.24
C ASP A 145 -13.13 -18.88 -11.52
N TYR A 146 -13.42 -18.03 -10.51
CA TYR A 146 -14.73 -18.03 -9.85
C TYR A 146 -15.81 -17.30 -10.64
N PHE A 147 -15.43 -16.21 -11.35
CA PHE A 147 -16.38 -15.30 -12.00
C PHE A 147 -16.32 -15.40 -13.51
N LYS A 148 -17.50 -15.43 -14.15
CA LYS A 148 -17.61 -15.40 -15.61
C LYS A 148 -16.98 -14.14 -16.19
N PRO A 149 -16.49 -14.14 -17.45
CA PRO A 149 -15.80 -13.02 -18.07
C PRO A 149 -16.50 -11.67 -17.91
N GLY A 150 -17.81 -11.61 -18.10
CA GLY A 150 -18.61 -10.38 -17.99
C GLY A 150 -18.73 -9.80 -16.58
N SER A 151 -18.30 -10.53 -15.51
CA SER A 151 -18.36 -10.07 -14.12
C SER A 151 -16.97 -10.05 -13.42
N ARG A 152 -15.91 -10.47 -14.12
CA ARG A 152 -14.55 -10.48 -13.57
C ARG A 152 -14.06 -9.07 -13.16
N ALA A 153 -14.32 -8.07 -14.00
CA ALA A 153 -13.93 -6.69 -13.71
C ALA A 153 -14.61 -6.16 -12.44
N THR A 154 -15.90 -6.39 -12.28
CA THR A 154 -16.66 -6.01 -11.08
C THR A 154 -16.11 -6.73 -9.84
N ALA A 155 -15.84 -8.04 -9.92
CA ALA A 155 -15.26 -8.79 -8.80
C ALA A 155 -13.87 -8.29 -8.43
N ALA A 156 -13.00 -8.00 -9.41
CA ALA A 156 -11.69 -7.42 -9.18
C ALA A 156 -11.77 -6.01 -8.55
N SER A 157 -12.75 -5.19 -8.94
CA SER A 157 -12.97 -3.88 -8.34
C SER A 157 -13.45 -3.99 -6.90
N ILE A 158 -14.33 -4.95 -6.57
CA ILE A 158 -14.74 -5.21 -5.18
C ILE A 158 -13.53 -5.64 -4.35
N TYR A 159 -12.69 -6.55 -4.85
CA TYR A 159 -11.44 -6.92 -4.18
C TYR A 159 -10.54 -5.71 -3.93
N ALA A 160 -10.41 -4.80 -4.91
CA ALA A 160 -9.58 -3.61 -4.82
C ALA A 160 -10.05 -2.59 -3.75
N LEU A 161 -11.32 -2.65 -3.32
CA LEU A 161 -11.81 -1.86 -2.18
C LEU A 161 -11.04 -2.16 -0.88
N GLY A 162 -10.35 -3.30 -0.79
CA GLY A 162 -9.47 -3.62 0.34
C GLY A 162 -8.41 -2.56 0.60
N VAL A 163 -7.94 -1.84 -0.43
CA VAL A 163 -6.94 -0.77 -0.30
C VAL A 163 -7.45 0.39 0.57
N PRO A 164 -8.49 1.14 0.14
CA PRO A 164 -8.99 2.25 0.94
C PRO A 164 -9.61 1.80 2.27
N LEU A 165 -10.34 0.67 2.28
CA LEU A 165 -10.95 0.17 3.51
C LEU A 165 -9.88 -0.24 4.54
N GLY A 166 -8.79 -0.89 4.11
CA GLY A 166 -7.69 -1.25 4.99
C GLY A 166 -6.99 -0.02 5.59
N GLY A 167 -6.70 0.99 4.78
CA GLY A 167 -6.14 2.25 5.27
C GLY A 167 -7.04 2.97 6.27
N MET A 168 -8.36 3.01 6.00
CA MET A 168 -9.34 3.58 6.92
C MET A 168 -9.42 2.79 8.24
N CYS A 169 -9.51 1.46 8.18
CA CYS A 169 -9.55 0.61 9.37
C CYS A 169 -8.28 0.74 10.21
N ALA A 170 -7.12 0.87 9.58
CA ALA A 170 -5.85 1.10 10.29
C ALA A 170 -5.90 2.40 11.10
N GLY A 171 -6.36 3.50 10.51
CA GLY A 171 -6.46 4.79 11.20
C GLY A 171 -7.49 4.77 12.33
N LEU A 172 -8.64 4.11 12.11
CA LEU A 172 -9.69 3.99 13.12
C LEU A 172 -9.30 3.07 14.30
N ALA A 173 -8.37 2.14 14.09
CA ALA A 173 -7.94 1.19 15.12
C ALA A 173 -6.65 1.63 15.82
N ALA A 174 -5.61 2.01 15.08
CA ALA A 174 -4.26 2.21 15.63
C ALA A 174 -4.18 3.35 16.64
N GLY A 175 -4.78 4.50 16.33
CA GLY A 175 -4.81 5.65 17.25
C GLY A 175 -5.50 5.33 18.57
N PRO A 176 -6.81 4.97 18.54
CA PRO A 176 -7.55 4.65 19.77
C PRO A 176 -6.93 3.50 20.59
N ILE A 177 -6.42 2.45 19.94
CA ILE A 177 -5.76 1.37 20.67
C ILE A 177 -4.51 1.91 21.37
N ASN A 178 -3.66 2.68 20.66
CA ASN A 178 -2.46 3.23 21.27
C ASN A 178 -2.76 4.17 22.45
N ASP A 179 -3.77 5.04 22.32
CA ASP A 179 -4.01 6.11 23.30
C ASP A 179 -4.85 5.65 24.50
N TYR A 180 -5.77 4.68 24.31
CA TYR A 180 -6.75 4.31 25.32
C TYR A 180 -6.64 2.88 25.83
N VAL A 181 -5.93 1.98 25.12
CA VAL A 181 -5.77 0.57 25.53
C VAL A 181 -4.42 0.38 26.18
N THR A 182 -4.42 0.20 27.51
CA THR A 182 -3.21 -0.12 28.27
C THR A 182 -3.02 -1.63 28.42
N GLY A 183 -1.77 -2.04 28.65
CA GLY A 183 -1.48 -3.46 28.93
C GLY A 183 -2.20 -3.99 30.16
N GLU A 184 -2.42 -3.15 31.19
CA GLU A 184 -3.21 -3.47 32.37
C GLU A 184 -4.66 -3.79 31.99
N ASN A 185 -5.28 -2.98 31.11
CA ASN A 185 -6.66 -3.23 30.66
C ASN A 185 -6.78 -4.55 29.92
N VAL A 186 -5.81 -4.88 29.06
CA VAL A 186 -5.79 -6.15 28.33
C VAL A 186 -5.62 -7.31 29.29
N HIS A 187 -4.69 -7.22 30.25
CA HIS A 187 -4.46 -8.23 31.26
C HIS A 187 -5.75 -8.51 32.05
N THR A 188 -6.39 -7.47 32.58
CA THR A 188 -7.65 -7.56 33.33
C THR A 188 -8.78 -8.19 32.51
N LEU A 189 -8.87 -7.84 31.21
CA LEU A 189 -9.86 -8.40 30.30
C LEU A 189 -9.65 -9.90 30.09
N LEU A 190 -8.40 -10.33 29.89
CA LEU A 190 -8.05 -11.75 29.70
C LEU A 190 -8.32 -12.56 30.96
N GLU A 191 -8.02 -12.02 32.13
CA GLU A 191 -8.38 -12.65 33.42
C GLU A 191 -9.90 -12.76 33.60
N GLY A 192 -10.64 -11.69 33.27
CA GLY A 192 -12.11 -11.68 33.34
C GLY A 192 -12.77 -12.71 32.42
N TRP A 193 -12.15 -13.05 31.30
CA TRP A 193 -12.59 -14.14 30.42
C TRP A 193 -12.13 -15.55 30.86
N GLY A 194 -11.36 -15.65 31.92
CA GLY A 194 -10.79 -16.92 32.38
C GLY A 194 -9.64 -17.45 31.52
N TRP A 195 -9.01 -16.57 30.72
CA TRP A 195 -7.88 -16.92 29.82
C TRP A 195 -6.52 -16.75 30.53
N SER A 196 -6.38 -17.33 31.72
CA SER A 196 -5.16 -17.27 32.53
C SER A 196 -3.92 -17.83 31.82
N TRP A 197 -4.11 -18.76 30.87
CA TRP A 197 -3.02 -19.23 30.01
C TRP A 197 -2.46 -18.11 29.12
N ALA A 198 -3.32 -17.20 28.65
CA ALA A 198 -2.91 -16.06 27.79
C ALA A 198 -2.20 -14.98 28.62
N THR A 199 -2.61 -14.74 29.85
CA THR A 199 -1.92 -13.78 30.74
C THR A 199 -0.53 -14.24 31.13
N GLY A 200 -0.27 -15.55 31.15
CA GLY A 200 1.06 -16.13 31.39
C GLY A 200 2.02 -16.12 30.19
N LEU A 201 1.52 -15.87 28.98
CA LEU A 201 2.36 -15.87 27.77
C LEU A 201 3.24 -14.62 27.62
N LEU A 202 2.73 -13.48 28.07
CA LEU A 202 3.38 -12.17 27.91
C LEU A 202 3.18 -11.36 29.19
N ASP A 203 4.14 -10.49 29.48
CA ASP A 203 3.98 -9.44 30.48
C ASP A 203 3.12 -8.31 29.90
N TRP A 204 1.80 -8.56 29.83
CA TRP A 204 0.85 -7.64 29.25
C TRP A 204 0.89 -6.26 29.90
N LYS A 205 1.13 -6.20 31.23
CA LYS A 205 1.08 -4.96 32.00
C LYS A 205 2.16 -3.95 31.56
N SER A 206 3.29 -4.46 31.08
CA SER A 206 4.39 -3.64 30.59
C SER A 206 4.24 -3.22 29.12
N LEU A 207 3.22 -3.74 28.39
CA LEU A 207 3.07 -3.44 26.97
C LEU A 207 2.51 -2.05 26.73
N GLU A 208 3.21 -1.29 25.89
CA GLU A 208 2.77 0.02 25.37
C GLU A 208 1.65 -0.15 24.34
N GLY A 209 0.82 0.87 24.17
CA GLY A 209 -0.35 0.83 23.29
C GLY A 209 -0.05 0.46 21.83
N TRP A 210 1.08 0.94 21.27
CA TRP A 210 1.48 0.58 19.92
C TRP A 210 1.77 -0.92 19.74
N ARG A 211 2.30 -1.56 20.78
CA ARG A 211 2.56 -3.01 20.79
C ARG A 211 1.25 -3.78 20.76
N ILE A 212 0.29 -3.34 21.57
CA ILE A 212 -1.06 -3.90 21.61
C ILE A 212 -1.77 -3.73 20.27
N ALA A 213 -1.60 -2.57 19.60
CA ALA A 213 -2.17 -2.32 18.28
C ALA A 213 -1.69 -3.32 17.23
N PHE A 214 -0.39 -3.63 17.17
CA PHE A 214 0.14 -4.66 16.29
C PHE A 214 -0.39 -6.06 16.60
N ILE A 215 -0.47 -6.43 17.88
CA ILE A 215 -1.02 -7.72 18.30
C ILE A 215 -2.52 -7.80 17.94
N ALA A 216 -3.29 -6.75 18.22
CA ALA A 216 -4.72 -6.68 17.95
C ALA A 216 -5.06 -6.76 16.45
N VAL A 217 -4.18 -6.27 15.57
CA VAL A 217 -4.35 -6.34 14.12
C VAL A 217 -3.86 -7.68 13.55
N GLY A 218 -2.75 -8.21 14.04
CA GLY A 218 -2.17 -9.44 13.52
C GLY A 218 -2.94 -10.71 13.92
N LEU A 219 -3.42 -10.81 15.16
CA LEU A 219 -4.11 -12.00 15.64
C LEU A 219 -5.38 -12.37 14.85
N PRO A 220 -6.29 -11.43 14.51
CA PRO A 220 -7.46 -11.76 13.69
C PRO A 220 -7.10 -12.29 12.32
N GLY A 221 -5.98 -11.86 11.72
CA GLY A 221 -5.50 -12.37 10.45
C GLY A 221 -5.12 -13.86 10.52
N LEU A 222 -4.50 -14.31 11.62
CA LEU A 222 -4.20 -15.73 11.85
C LEU A 222 -5.47 -16.56 11.94
N LEU A 223 -6.47 -16.09 12.69
CA LEU A 223 -7.78 -16.77 12.79
C LEU A 223 -8.47 -16.81 11.43
N PHE A 224 -8.38 -15.73 10.67
CA PHE A 224 -9.00 -15.67 9.35
C PHE A 224 -8.30 -16.59 8.33
N ALA A 225 -6.98 -16.76 8.41
CA ALA A 225 -6.24 -17.76 7.63
C ALA A 225 -6.77 -19.18 7.87
N LEU A 226 -7.04 -19.52 9.13
CA LEU A 226 -7.65 -20.82 9.48
C LEU A 226 -9.07 -20.94 8.90
N ILE A 227 -9.91 -19.94 9.07
CA ILE A 227 -11.29 -19.92 8.54
C ILE A 227 -11.29 -20.15 7.03
N ILE A 228 -10.47 -19.39 6.27
CA ILE A 228 -10.38 -19.55 4.82
C ILE A 228 -9.87 -20.95 4.45
N GLY A 229 -8.87 -21.44 5.17
CA GLY A 229 -8.32 -22.77 4.94
C GLY A 229 -9.35 -23.90 5.07
N LEU A 230 -10.32 -23.74 5.96
CA LEU A 230 -11.39 -24.72 6.19
C LEU A 230 -12.59 -24.55 5.24
N THR A 231 -12.85 -23.33 4.75
CA THR A 231 -14.12 -22.99 4.10
C THR A 231 -14.01 -22.69 2.61
N VAL A 232 -12.87 -22.15 2.14
CA VAL A 232 -12.70 -21.75 0.75
C VAL A 232 -11.99 -22.83 -0.06
N LYS A 233 -12.64 -23.30 -1.13
CA LYS A 233 -12.09 -24.35 -2.00
C LYS A 233 -11.41 -23.76 -3.21
N GLU A 234 -10.32 -24.38 -3.64
CA GLU A 234 -9.61 -24.03 -4.87
C GLU A 234 -10.50 -24.25 -6.09
N PRO A 235 -10.69 -23.26 -6.99
CA PRO A 235 -11.40 -23.45 -8.24
C PRO A 235 -10.50 -24.18 -9.26
N PRO A 236 -11.06 -25.03 -10.13
CA PRO A 236 -10.29 -25.57 -11.25
C PRO A 236 -9.73 -24.45 -12.13
N ARG A 237 -8.50 -24.61 -12.59
CA ARG A 237 -7.82 -23.59 -13.41
C ARG A 237 -8.48 -23.46 -14.78
N GLY A 238 -8.72 -22.21 -15.19
CA GLY A 238 -9.37 -21.93 -16.48
C GLY A 238 -10.84 -22.34 -16.52
N TYR A 239 -11.47 -22.59 -15.37
CA TYR A 239 -12.86 -23.06 -15.30
C TYR A 239 -13.86 -22.14 -16.02
N THR A 240 -13.56 -20.87 -16.07
CA THR A 240 -14.40 -19.85 -16.72
C THR A 240 -13.75 -19.27 -17.97
N ASP A 241 -12.73 -19.92 -18.54
CA ASP A 241 -12.11 -19.50 -19.79
C ASP A 241 -13.00 -19.88 -21.00
N PRO A 242 -12.92 -19.12 -22.11
CA PRO A 242 -13.68 -19.45 -23.31
C PRO A 242 -13.35 -20.85 -23.83
N PRO A 243 -14.33 -21.60 -24.36
CA PRO A 243 -14.07 -22.84 -25.07
C PRO A 243 -13.04 -22.57 -26.20
N ASN A 244 -12.02 -23.40 -26.30
CA ASN A 244 -10.94 -23.28 -27.31
C ASN A 244 -10.01 -22.05 -27.13
N ALA A 245 -9.92 -21.45 -25.96
CA ALA A 245 -8.91 -20.44 -25.67
C ALA A 245 -7.51 -21.04 -25.83
N SER A 246 -6.86 -20.79 -26.96
CA SER A 246 -5.43 -21.09 -27.12
C SER A 246 -4.67 -20.23 -26.10
N LYS A 247 -3.83 -20.87 -25.27
CA LYS A 247 -2.94 -20.11 -24.37
C LYS A 247 -2.02 -19.27 -25.26
N PRO A 248 -2.09 -17.93 -25.22
CA PRO A 248 -1.19 -17.12 -26.03
C PRO A 248 0.24 -17.42 -25.62
N GLU A 249 1.12 -17.62 -26.60
CA GLU A 249 2.56 -17.68 -26.35
C GLU A 249 2.98 -16.41 -25.61
N ARG A 250 3.47 -16.58 -24.38
CA ARG A 250 3.90 -15.47 -23.54
C ARG A 250 5.24 -14.94 -24.07
N GLU A 251 5.27 -13.67 -24.39
CA GLU A 251 6.52 -12.98 -24.69
C GLU A 251 7.43 -13.04 -23.45
N THR A 252 8.73 -13.26 -23.64
CA THR A 252 9.68 -13.30 -22.52
C THR A 252 9.77 -11.92 -21.87
N PHE A 253 9.96 -11.88 -20.55
CA PHE A 253 10.07 -10.63 -19.79
C PHE A 253 11.12 -9.67 -20.39
N GLY A 254 12.28 -10.20 -20.80
CA GLY A 254 13.35 -9.41 -21.43
C GLY A 254 12.95 -8.82 -22.79
N ALA A 255 12.20 -9.56 -23.61
CA ALA A 255 11.72 -9.07 -24.91
C ALA A 255 10.67 -7.96 -24.70
N ALA A 256 9.74 -8.14 -23.76
CA ALA A 256 8.76 -7.12 -23.40
C ALA A 256 9.44 -5.85 -22.87
N LEU A 257 10.41 -5.98 -21.97
CA LEU A 257 11.17 -4.85 -21.42
C LEU A 257 11.91 -4.08 -22.52
N LYS A 258 12.59 -4.79 -23.44
CA LYS A 258 13.29 -4.19 -24.60
C LYS A 258 12.34 -3.47 -25.56
N LYS A 259 11.12 -4.01 -25.75
CA LYS A 259 10.07 -3.37 -26.57
C LYS A 259 9.53 -2.12 -25.92
N LEU A 260 9.27 -2.16 -24.64
CA LEU A 260 8.70 -1.06 -23.83
C LEU A 260 9.70 0.10 -23.64
N SER A 261 10.99 -0.21 -23.41
CA SER A 261 12.05 0.80 -23.26
C SER A 261 12.26 1.66 -24.51
N LYS A 262 11.87 1.17 -25.69
CA LYS A 262 11.92 1.92 -26.96
C LYS A 262 10.71 2.84 -27.17
N LYS A 263 9.72 2.83 -26.27
CA LYS A 263 8.53 3.68 -26.35
C LYS A 263 8.65 4.84 -25.35
N PRO A 264 8.99 6.07 -25.80
CA PRO A 264 9.19 7.21 -24.92
C PRO A 264 7.97 7.52 -24.04
N THR A 265 6.76 7.36 -24.58
CA THR A 265 5.52 7.53 -23.81
C THR A 265 5.47 6.62 -22.59
N TYR A 266 5.79 5.32 -22.79
CA TYR A 266 5.79 4.35 -21.70
C TYR A 266 6.84 4.71 -20.64
N VAL A 267 8.05 5.01 -21.07
CA VAL A 267 9.17 5.39 -20.19
C VAL A 267 8.80 6.60 -19.33
N HIS A 268 8.29 7.67 -19.96
CA HIS A 268 7.90 8.87 -19.22
C HIS A 268 6.73 8.64 -18.28
N VAL A 269 5.70 7.86 -18.67
CA VAL A 269 4.56 7.55 -17.78
C VAL A 269 5.02 6.71 -16.59
N VAL A 270 5.88 5.71 -16.79
CA VAL A 270 6.41 4.88 -15.69
C VAL A 270 7.25 5.71 -14.72
N PHE A 271 8.16 6.56 -15.22
CA PHE A 271 8.95 7.43 -14.36
C PHE A 271 8.10 8.48 -13.65
N GLY A 272 7.15 9.11 -14.33
CA GLY A 272 6.23 10.05 -13.70
C GLY A 272 5.38 9.39 -12.61
N ALA A 273 4.86 8.19 -12.85
CA ALA A 273 4.12 7.42 -11.85
C ALA A 273 5.01 6.97 -10.68
N ALA A 274 6.26 6.56 -10.95
CA ALA A 274 7.21 6.18 -9.91
C ALA A 274 7.57 7.37 -9.01
N LEU A 275 7.79 8.57 -9.58
CA LEU A 275 8.03 9.79 -8.83
C LEU A 275 6.81 10.22 -8.01
N ALA A 276 5.60 10.12 -8.58
CA ALA A 276 4.36 10.42 -7.87
C ALA A 276 4.15 9.44 -6.70
N SER A 277 4.38 8.16 -6.92
CA SER A 277 4.32 7.12 -5.89
C SER A 277 5.39 7.32 -4.81
N PHE A 278 6.61 7.72 -5.20
CA PHE A 278 7.71 8.04 -4.31
C PHE A 278 7.36 9.18 -3.34
N ALA A 279 6.85 10.29 -3.85
CA ALA A 279 6.39 11.38 -3.02
C ALA A 279 5.20 10.95 -2.14
N GLY A 280 4.21 10.26 -2.71
CA GLY A 280 3.00 9.84 -2.02
C GLY A 280 3.25 8.90 -0.85
N TYR A 281 4.00 7.82 -1.05
CA TYR A 281 4.33 6.89 0.04
C TYR A 281 5.25 7.52 1.09
N GLY A 282 6.21 8.37 0.67
CA GLY A 282 7.06 9.11 1.61
C GLY A 282 6.23 10.02 2.52
N ILE A 283 5.39 10.87 1.95
CA ILE A 283 4.52 11.79 2.69
C ILE A 283 3.57 11.00 3.60
N ALA A 284 2.92 9.95 3.07
CA ALA A 284 1.97 9.15 3.84
C ALA A 284 2.60 8.51 5.08
N ALA A 285 3.84 8.02 4.98
CA ALA A 285 4.54 7.36 6.08
C ALA A 285 4.79 8.27 7.28
N PHE A 286 4.88 9.59 7.07
CA PHE A 286 5.20 10.57 8.12
C PHE A 286 4.10 11.62 8.35
N SER A 287 2.96 11.51 7.68
CA SER A 287 1.87 12.49 7.84
C SER A 287 1.31 12.52 9.26
N THR A 288 1.15 11.36 9.90
CA THR A 288 0.71 11.26 11.29
C THR A 288 1.74 11.88 12.23
N SER A 289 3.03 11.55 12.04
CA SER A 289 4.14 12.14 12.82
C SER A 289 4.20 13.67 12.70
N PHE A 290 3.93 14.22 11.51
CA PHE A 290 3.85 15.66 11.32
C PHE A 290 2.74 16.28 12.19
N LEU A 291 1.56 15.67 12.22
CA LEU A 291 0.43 16.16 13.03
C LEU A 291 0.73 16.13 14.53
N LEU A 292 1.38 15.08 15.01
CA LEU A 292 1.81 14.96 16.40
C LEU A 292 2.85 16.02 16.77
N ARG A 293 3.91 16.17 15.94
CA ARG A 293 5.06 17.02 16.27
C ARG A 293 4.83 18.50 16.03
N THR A 294 3.98 18.86 15.06
CA THR A 294 3.77 20.27 14.65
C THR A 294 2.49 20.86 15.24
N HIS A 295 1.45 20.04 15.39
CA HIS A 295 0.14 20.49 15.88
C HIS A 295 -0.22 19.90 17.24
N GLU A 296 0.68 19.12 17.86
CA GLU A 296 0.53 18.54 19.22
C GLU A 296 -0.78 17.74 19.39
N LEU A 297 -1.27 17.13 18.30
CA LEU A 297 -2.47 16.31 18.34
C LEU A 297 -2.20 14.97 19.04
N SER A 298 -3.25 14.39 19.65
CA SER A 298 -3.21 12.99 20.04
C SER A 298 -3.04 12.07 18.83
N LEU A 299 -2.55 10.86 19.04
CA LEU A 299 -2.40 9.90 17.94
C LEU A 299 -3.76 9.54 17.34
N THR A 300 -4.81 9.46 18.17
CA THR A 300 -6.19 9.22 17.71
C THR A 300 -6.66 10.30 16.74
N GLU A 301 -6.50 11.57 17.09
CA GLU A 301 -6.88 12.70 16.22
C GLU A 301 -6.08 12.69 14.92
N ALA A 302 -4.76 12.50 15.00
CA ALA A 302 -3.88 12.45 13.84
C ALA A 302 -4.22 11.26 12.91
N ALA A 303 -4.52 10.09 13.48
CA ALA A 303 -4.92 8.91 12.72
C ALA A 303 -6.28 9.06 12.04
N LEU A 304 -7.25 9.72 12.69
CA LEU A 304 -8.53 10.04 12.08
C LEU A 304 -8.38 11.02 10.90
N ILE A 305 -7.57 12.07 11.08
CA ILE A 305 -7.25 13.00 9.99
C ILE A 305 -6.59 12.28 8.83
N PHE A 306 -5.60 11.41 9.11
CA PHE A 306 -4.93 10.59 8.10
C PHE A 306 -5.93 9.75 7.31
N SER A 307 -6.86 9.07 7.98
CA SER A 307 -7.86 8.20 7.36
C SER A 307 -8.83 8.98 6.47
N LEU A 308 -9.31 10.14 6.94
CA LEU A 308 -10.26 10.97 6.20
C LEU A 308 -9.56 11.73 5.06
N VAL A 309 -8.40 12.34 5.32
CA VAL A 309 -7.70 13.15 4.30
C VAL A 309 -7.04 12.28 3.25
N LEU A 310 -6.24 11.29 3.67
CA LEU A 310 -5.51 10.46 2.73
C LEU A 310 -6.34 9.29 2.20
N GLY A 311 -7.14 8.65 3.06
CA GLY A 311 -7.97 7.52 2.65
C GLY A 311 -9.14 7.91 1.75
N LEU A 312 -10.03 8.78 2.23
CA LEU A 312 -11.24 9.15 1.50
C LEU A 312 -10.93 10.02 0.27
N MET A 313 -10.09 11.06 0.43
CA MET A 313 -9.76 11.95 -0.69
C MET A 313 -8.94 11.24 -1.76
N ALA A 314 -8.03 10.34 -1.37
CA ALA A 314 -7.32 9.47 -2.30
C ALA A 314 -8.29 8.59 -3.11
N ALA A 315 -9.26 7.95 -2.45
CA ALA A 315 -10.26 7.13 -3.13
C ALA A 315 -11.09 7.95 -4.15
N ILE A 316 -11.52 9.15 -3.76
CA ILE A 316 -12.20 10.08 -4.68
C ILE A 316 -11.29 10.46 -5.84
N GLY A 317 -10.02 10.78 -5.58
CA GLY A 317 -9.04 11.13 -6.60
C GLY A 317 -8.80 10.00 -7.60
N VAL A 318 -8.62 8.78 -7.13
CA VAL A 318 -8.47 7.58 -7.98
C VAL A 318 -9.70 7.37 -8.86
N PHE A 319 -10.90 7.45 -8.28
CA PHE A 319 -12.16 7.31 -9.03
C PHE A 319 -12.29 8.40 -10.11
N LEU A 320 -12.11 9.66 -9.74
CA LEU A 320 -12.17 10.79 -10.68
C LEU A 320 -11.11 10.68 -11.77
N SER A 321 -9.90 10.22 -11.43
CA SER A 321 -8.82 9.96 -12.38
C SER A 321 -9.27 9.03 -13.52
N GLY A 322 -9.83 7.86 -13.17
CA GLY A 322 -10.32 6.90 -14.17
C GLY A 322 -11.50 7.44 -14.96
N PHE A 323 -12.51 7.97 -14.27
CA PHE A 323 -13.73 8.50 -14.90
C PHE A 323 -13.44 9.66 -15.86
N LEU A 324 -12.62 10.61 -15.45
CA LEU A 324 -12.24 11.75 -16.31
C LEU A 324 -11.33 11.31 -17.45
N ALA A 325 -10.38 10.40 -17.20
CA ALA A 325 -9.52 9.84 -18.23
C ALA A 325 -10.34 9.21 -19.36
N ASP A 326 -11.30 8.35 -19.04
CA ASP A 326 -12.16 7.68 -20.03
C ASP A 326 -13.02 8.66 -20.81
N ARG A 327 -13.54 9.70 -20.14
CA ARG A 327 -14.43 10.67 -20.77
C ARG A 327 -13.68 11.68 -21.62
N LEU A 328 -12.55 12.19 -21.11
CA LEU A 328 -11.75 13.20 -21.80
C LEU A 328 -10.92 12.60 -22.94
N ALA A 329 -10.40 11.38 -22.80
CA ALA A 329 -9.62 10.74 -23.86
C ALA A 329 -10.41 10.46 -25.13
N LYS A 330 -11.75 10.33 -25.05
CA LYS A 330 -12.61 10.22 -26.24
C LYS A 330 -12.58 11.47 -27.12
N ARG A 331 -12.50 12.65 -26.51
CA ARG A 331 -12.50 13.94 -27.21
C ARG A 331 -11.08 14.49 -27.40
N TYR A 332 -10.21 14.26 -26.42
CA TYR A 332 -8.83 14.75 -26.37
C TYR A 332 -7.89 13.59 -26.07
N PRO A 333 -7.34 12.88 -27.07
CA PRO A 333 -6.48 11.72 -26.85
C PRO A 333 -5.27 12.00 -25.94
N THR A 334 -4.78 13.25 -25.92
CA THR A 334 -3.68 13.70 -25.04
C THR A 334 -4.09 13.89 -23.59
N ALA A 335 -5.39 13.75 -23.24
CA ALA A 335 -5.87 13.91 -21.86
C ALA A 335 -5.20 12.93 -20.88
N LEU A 336 -4.83 11.73 -21.34
CA LEU A 336 -4.07 10.76 -20.53
C LEU A 336 -2.67 11.27 -20.12
N SER A 337 -2.23 12.40 -20.65
CA SER A 337 -0.95 13.03 -20.33
C SER A 337 -1.14 14.34 -19.57
N TRP A 338 -1.90 15.32 -20.11
CA TRP A 338 -2.01 16.63 -19.47
C TRP A 338 -2.87 16.63 -18.19
N MET A 339 -3.88 15.75 -18.09
CA MET A 339 -4.74 15.69 -16.90
C MET A 339 -3.97 15.26 -15.63
N PRO A 340 -3.19 14.15 -15.63
CA PRO A 340 -2.33 13.84 -14.50
C PRO A 340 -1.27 14.90 -14.23
N ALA A 341 -0.69 15.51 -15.27
CA ALA A 341 0.27 16.59 -15.11
C ALA A 341 -0.34 17.80 -14.39
N LEU A 342 -1.54 18.20 -14.79
CA LEU A 342 -2.28 19.29 -14.13
C LEU A 342 -2.61 18.95 -12.67
N GLY A 343 -3.14 17.74 -12.41
CA GLY A 343 -3.48 17.30 -11.05
C GLY A 343 -2.26 17.32 -10.13
N MET A 344 -1.16 16.71 -10.55
CA MET A 344 0.08 16.69 -9.77
C MET A 344 0.71 18.09 -9.65
N GLY A 345 0.73 18.88 -10.71
CA GLY A 345 1.25 20.24 -10.67
C GLY A 345 0.51 21.14 -9.68
N LEU A 346 -0.83 21.09 -9.69
CA LEU A 346 -1.67 21.85 -8.75
C LEU A 346 -1.57 21.32 -7.31
N SER A 347 -1.28 20.03 -7.11
CA SER A 347 -1.13 19.48 -5.76
C SER A 347 0.07 20.06 -5.00
N VAL A 348 1.13 20.52 -5.69
CA VAL A 348 2.33 21.07 -5.06
C VAL A 348 2.03 22.31 -4.20
N PRO A 349 1.50 23.42 -4.76
CA PRO A 349 1.19 24.58 -3.94
C PRO A 349 0.14 24.27 -2.85
N LEU A 350 -0.79 23.36 -3.09
CA LEU A 350 -1.76 22.95 -2.09
C LEU A 350 -1.12 22.18 -0.92
N TYR A 351 -0.17 21.29 -1.19
CA TYR A 351 0.62 20.66 -0.14
C TYR A 351 1.44 21.69 0.65
N TRP A 352 2.07 22.66 -0.03
CA TRP A 352 2.81 23.71 0.67
C TRP A 352 1.89 24.55 1.56
N MET A 353 0.75 24.97 1.05
CA MET A 353 -0.25 25.71 1.83
C MET A 353 -0.71 24.91 3.05
N GLY A 354 -0.95 23.61 2.88
CA GLY A 354 -1.37 22.75 3.97
C GLY A 354 -0.28 22.57 5.03
N TYR A 355 0.91 22.13 4.62
CA TYR A 355 1.99 21.84 5.57
C TYR A 355 2.62 23.08 6.21
N LEU A 356 2.46 24.27 5.64
CA LEU A 356 2.87 25.55 6.23
C LEU A 356 1.77 26.22 7.05
N SER A 357 0.57 25.66 7.11
CA SER A 357 -0.55 26.26 7.84
C SER A 357 -0.33 26.26 9.36
N PRO A 358 -0.66 27.34 10.06
CA PRO A 358 -0.45 27.45 11.49
C PRO A 358 -1.50 26.68 12.33
N SER A 359 -2.59 26.23 11.74
CA SER A 359 -3.65 25.49 12.44
C SER A 359 -4.22 24.37 11.59
N VAL A 360 -4.74 23.34 12.26
CA VAL A 360 -5.36 22.16 11.62
C VAL A 360 -6.54 22.56 10.73
N ALA A 361 -7.36 23.52 11.15
CA ALA A 361 -8.52 23.97 10.36
C ALA A 361 -8.13 24.60 9.02
N LEU A 362 -7.04 25.37 8.97
CA LEU A 362 -6.51 25.95 7.74
C LEU A 362 -5.71 24.95 6.90
N MET A 363 -5.13 23.94 7.53
CA MET A 363 -4.33 22.88 6.90
C MET A 363 -5.21 21.90 6.11
N LEU A 364 -6.36 21.49 6.66
CA LEU A 364 -7.16 20.40 6.11
C LEU A 364 -7.66 20.65 4.68
N PRO A 365 -8.31 21.79 4.33
CA PRO A 365 -8.85 21.98 2.98
C PRO A 365 -7.80 21.86 1.86
N PRO A 366 -6.63 22.52 1.93
CA PRO A 366 -5.62 22.36 0.90
C PRO A 366 -5.01 20.95 0.86
N LEU A 367 -4.82 20.28 2.00
CA LEU A 367 -4.33 18.89 2.00
C LEU A 367 -5.34 17.92 1.40
N MET A 368 -6.63 18.09 1.67
CA MET A 368 -7.70 17.29 1.05
C MET A 368 -7.70 17.44 -0.47
N ALA A 369 -7.62 18.67 -0.96
CA ALA A 369 -7.54 18.94 -2.39
C ALA A 369 -6.26 18.39 -3.01
N ALA A 370 -5.11 18.55 -2.35
CA ALA A 370 -3.83 18.00 -2.81
C ALA A 370 -3.86 16.47 -2.87
N ALA A 371 -4.36 15.81 -1.82
CA ALA A 371 -4.49 14.35 -1.75
C ALA A 371 -5.39 13.80 -2.87
N MET A 372 -6.48 14.48 -3.21
CA MET A 372 -7.34 14.10 -4.32
C MET A 372 -6.64 14.27 -5.68
N LEU A 373 -6.00 15.42 -5.89
CA LEU A 373 -5.46 15.80 -7.20
C LEU A 373 -4.20 15.01 -7.58
N HIS A 374 -3.31 14.72 -6.64
CA HIS A 374 -2.10 13.98 -6.97
C HIS A 374 -2.38 12.55 -7.46
N TYR A 375 -3.49 11.92 -7.05
CA TYR A 375 -3.90 10.60 -7.55
C TYR A 375 -4.42 10.58 -8.99
N PHE A 376 -4.53 11.73 -9.65
CA PHE A 376 -4.98 11.80 -11.05
C PHE A 376 -4.05 11.08 -12.04
N TYR A 377 -2.86 10.69 -11.61
CA TYR A 377 -1.95 9.91 -12.44
C TYR A 377 -2.33 8.43 -12.56
N LEU A 378 -3.09 7.87 -11.61
CA LEU A 378 -3.22 6.41 -11.47
C LEU A 378 -4.03 5.78 -12.62
N GLY A 379 -5.19 6.35 -12.98
CA GLY A 379 -6.00 5.90 -14.11
C GLY A 379 -5.24 5.95 -15.44
N PRO A 380 -4.68 7.11 -15.83
CA PRO A 380 -3.85 7.24 -17.02
C PRO A 380 -2.63 6.33 -17.04
N MET A 381 -1.96 6.10 -15.90
CA MET A 381 -0.85 5.16 -15.80
C MET A 381 -1.25 3.76 -16.31
N TYR A 382 -2.37 3.21 -15.81
CA TYR A 382 -2.84 1.90 -16.26
C TYR A 382 -3.27 1.92 -17.73
N ALA A 383 -4.01 2.95 -18.15
CA ALA A 383 -4.51 3.07 -19.50
C ALA A 383 -3.37 3.15 -20.53
N VAL A 384 -2.34 3.96 -20.26
CA VAL A 384 -1.17 4.08 -21.16
C VAL A 384 -0.30 2.83 -21.11
N SER A 385 0.00 2.28 -19.92
CA SER A 385 0.83 1.08 -19.80
C SER A 385 0.24 -0.10 -20.57
N ALA A 386 -1.08 -0.27 -20.55
CA ALA A 386 -1.77 -1.30 -21.33
C ALA A 386 -1.96 -0.93 -22.81
N GLY A 387 -2.08 0.37 -23.11
CA GLY A 387 -2.42 0.86 -24.45
C GLY A 387 -1.25 0.98 -25.43
N VAL A 388 -0.02 1.05 -24.93
CA VAL A 388 1.18 1.17 -25.79
C VAL A 388 1.66 -0.15 -26.39
N VAL A 389 1.04 -1.26 -26.03
CA VAL A 389 1.39 -2.63 -26.49
C VAL A 389 0.16 -3.39 -26.95
N ASP A 390 0.42 -4.45 -27.74
CA ASP A 390 -0.62 -5.39 -28.14
C ASP A 390 -1.20 -6.19 -26.96
N ALA A 391 -2.31 -6.87 -27.19
CA ALA A 391 -3.05 -7.62 -26.16
C ALA A 391 -2.20 -8.67 -25.42
N ARG A 392 -1.20 -9.26 -26.10
CA ARG A 392 -0.33 -10.32 -25.55
C ARG A 392 0.64 -9.78 -24.51
N THR A 393 1.11 -8.54 -24.68
CA THR A 393 2.13 -7.91 -23.83
C THR A 393 1.51 -7.01 -22.72
N ARG A 394 0.20 -6.71 -22.75
CA ARG A 394 -0.48 -5.78 -21.82
C ARG A 394 -0.24 -6.11 -20.35
N ALA A 395 -0.46 -7.37 -19.97
CA ALA A 395 -0.28 -7.80 -18.58
C ALA A 395 1.18 -7.62 -18.13
N THR A 396 2.13 -7.95 -18.98
CA THR A 396 3.56 -7.80 -18.70
C THR A 396 3.94 -6.31 -18.58
N ALA A 397 3.42 -5.45 -19.46
CA ALA A 397 3.68 -4.01 -19.40
C ALA A 397 3.17 -3.39 -18.08
N VAL A 398 1.95 -3.74 -17.67
CA VAL A 398 1.40 -3.29 -16.38
C VAL A 398 2.20 -3.84 -15.21
N ALA A 399 2.62 -5.11 -15.26
CA ALA A 399 3.44 -5.71 -14.20
C ALA A 399 4.80 -5.02 -14.06
N ILE A 400 5.48 -4.69 -15.17
CA ILE A 400 6.73 -3.93 -15.15
C ILE A 400 6.50 -2.53 -14.56
N THR A 401 5.42 -1.86 -14.97
CA THR A 401 5.05 -0.54 -14.41
C THR A 401 4.89 -0.61 -12.89
N LEU A 402 4.09 -1.56 -12.40
CA LEU A 402 3.85 -1.73 -10.97
C LEU A 402 5.11 -2.11 -10.19
N PHE A 403 5.97 -2.94 -10.78
CA PHE A 403 7.27 -3.28 -10.19
C PHE A 403 8.12 -2.02 -9.95
N VAL A 404 8.29 -1.19 -10.99
CA VAL A 404 9.08 0.04 -10.89
C VAL A 404 8.45 1.04 -9.92
N VAL A 405 7.13 1.24 -10.01
CA VAL A 405 6.37 2.17 -9.16
C VAL A 405 6.43 1.76 -7.69
N ASN A 406 6.30 0.48 -7.38
CA ASN A 406 6.36 0.00 -5.99
C ASN A 406 7.80 -0.02 -5.46
N LEU A 407 8.78 -0.44 -6.25
CA LEU A 407 10.19 -0.47 -5.80
C LEU A 407 10.69 0.94 -5.48
N ILE A 408 10.46 1.90 -6.36
CA ILE A 408 10.87 3.30 -6.17
C ILE A 408 9.94 3.98 -5.16
N GLY A 409 8.62 3.86 -5.32
CA GLY A 409 7.64 4.54 -4.49
C GLY A 409 7.63 4.03 -3.06
N LEU A 410 7.22 2.80 -2.89
CA LEU A 410 7.05 2.18 -1.57
C LEU A 410 8.39 1.91 -0.87
N GLY A 411 9.44 1.52 -1.64
CA GLY A 411 10.75 1.22 -1.09
C GLY A 411 11.54 2.48 -0.70
N LEU A 412 11.77 3.37 -1.66
CA LEU A 412 12.65 4.52 -1.46
C LEU A 412 11.93 5.73 -0.85
N GLY A 413 10.61 5.91 -1.09
CA GLY A 413 9.85 7.07 -0.62
C GLY A 413 9.98 7.29 0.90
N PRO A 414 9.48 6.36 1.74
CA PRO A 414 9.60 6.49 3.20
C PRO A 414 11.04 6.56 3.68
N THR A 415 11.95 5.79 3.06
CA THR A 415 13.36 5.75 3.42
C THR A 415 14.04 7.11 3.24
N LEU A 416 13.84 7.74 2.08
CA LEU A 416 14.54 8.99 1.77
C LEU A 416 13.90 10.21 2.45
N ILE A 417 12.59 10.22 2.69
CA ILE A 417 11.97 11.31 3.48
C ILE A 417 12.43 11.25 4.94
N GLY A 418 12.54 10.05 5.55
CA GLY A 418 13.06 9.89 6.90
C GLY A 418 14.53 10.28 7.02
N LEU A 419 15.35 9.92 6.01
CA LEU A 419 16.74 10.36 5.92
C LEU A 419 16.84 11.88 5.82
N LEU A 420 16.05 12.51 4.94
CA LEU A 420 16.03 13.95 4.77
C LEU A 420 15.60 14.66 6.06
N SER A 421 14.57 14.13 6.74
CA SER A 421 14.13 14.66 8.04
C SER A 421 15.28 14.66 9.07
N THR A 422 15.99 13.54 9.19
CA THR A 422 17.13 13.41 10.10
C THR A 422 18.28 14.38 9.73
N VAL A 423 18.58 14.53 8.44
CA VAL A 423 19.60 15.47 7.96
C VAL A 423 19.23 16.91 8.30
N LEU A 424 17.99 17.32 7.97
CA LEU A 424 17.51 18.68 8.25
C LEU A 424 17.48 18.98 9.77
N LYS A 425 17.02 18.01 10.58
CA LYS A 425 17.08 18.10 12.03
C LYS A 425 18.52 18.34 12.52
N THR A 426 19.48 17.55 12.01
CA THR A 426 20.89 17.69 12.37
C THR A 426 21.45 19.07 11.99
N MET A 427 21.12 19.57 10.80
CA MET A 427 21.53 20.91 10.36
C MET A 427 20.94 22.01 11.23
N MET A 428 19.70 21.90 11.66
CA MET A 428 19.04 22.86 12.54
C MET A 428 19.67 22.85 13.95
N LEU A 429 20.00 21.66 14.48
CA LEU A 429 20.66 21.54 15.78
C LEU A 429 22.07 22.15 15.77
N SER A 430 22.83 21.92 14.70
CA SER A 430 24.18 22.51 14.57
C SER A 430 24.15 24.04 14.40
N GLY A 431 23.09 24.59 13.81
CA GLY A 431 22.91 26.03 13.65
C GLY A 431 22.37 26.76 14.89
N ALA A 432 21.96 26.04 15.92
CA ALA A 432 21.41 26.65 17.15
C ALA A 432 22.47 27.15 18.15
N ASP A 433 23.76 26.90 17.90
CA ASP A 433 24.91 27.27 18.76
C ASP A 433 24.81 26.81 20.24
N LEU A 434 24.02 25.77 20.50
CA LEU A 434 23.75 25.21 21.83
C LEU A 434 24.55 23.91 22.10
N GLY A 435 25.47 23.53 21.23
CA GLY A 435 26.26 22.30 21.31
C GLY A 435 25.42 21.02 21.19
N LEU A 436 24.24 21.11 20.53
CA LEU A 436 23.27 20.03 20.43
C LEU A 436 23.66 19.02 19.37
N THR A 437 23.44 17.75 19.70
CA THR A 437 23.57 16.61 18.77
C THR A 437 22.30 15.76 18.82
N LEU A 438 22.11 14.89 17.82
CA LEU A 438 20.99 13.94 17.83
C LEU A 438 20.95 13.08 19.10
N ASN A 439 22.13 12.63 19.56
CA ASN A 439 22.23 11.79 20.77
C ASN A 439 21.86 12.59 22.03
N LEU A 440 22.34 13.83 22.15
CA LEU A 440 22.01 14.68 23.29
C LEU A 440 20.51 14.96 23.36
N CYS A 441 19.84 15.18 22.23
CA CYS A 441 18.39 15.37 22.19
C CYS A 441 17.58 14.14 22.64
N LYS A 442 18.19 12.96 22.71
CA LYS A 442 17.56 11.74 23.27
C LYS A 442 17.64 11.65 24.77
N GLU A 443 18.64 12.32 25.38
CA GLU A 443 18.86 12.35 26.83
C GLU A 443 18.11 13.52 27.47
N THR A 444 16.78 13.52 27.36
CA THR A 444 15.92 14.66 27.76
C THR A 444 16.12 15.13 29.21
N ALA A 445 16.50 14.24 30.12
CA ALA A 445 16.72 14.56 31.52
C ALA A 445 17.92 15.45 31.79
N SER A 446 18.86 15.54 30.85
CA SER A 446 20.11 16.33 30.97
C SER A 446 20.06 17.69 30.28
N LEU A 447 18.97 18.00 29.57
CA LEU A 447 18.83 19.22 28.76
C LEU A 447 18.35 20.41 29.58
N SER A 448 18.90 21.60 29.30
CA SER A 448 18.31 22.86 29.74
C SER A 448 16.96 23.11 29.00
N ALA A 449 16.14 24.01 29.51
CA ALA A 449 14.84 24.35 28.87
C ALA A 449 15.04 24.83 27.42
N ASP A 450 16.05 25.66 27.14
CA ASP A 450 16.35 26.16 25.80
C ASP A 450 16.82 25.02 24.86
N GLN A 451 17.63 24.11 25.38
CA GLN A 451 18.09 22.93 24.63
C GLN A 451 16.93 22.00 24.30
N ALA A 452 16.04 21.73 25.24
CA ALA A 452 14.84 20.91 25.01
C ALA A 452 13.92 21.54 23.96
N ALA A 453 13.68 22.86 24.05
CA ALA A 453 12.88 23.59 23.07
C ALA A 453 13.52 23.55 21.66
N ALA A 454 14.85 23.71 21.58
CA ALA A 454 15.57 23.62 20.30
C ALA A 454 15.49 22.20 19.70
N CYS A 455 15.62 21.15 20.52
CA CYS A 455 15.48 19.77 20.07
C CYS A 455 14.08 19.48 19.51
N THR A 456 13.01 19.90 20.23
CA THR A 456 11.62 19.72 19.80
C THR A 456 11.34 20.49 18.52
N SER A 457 11.78 21.76 18.43
CA SER A 457 11.61 22.59 17.24
C SER A 457 12.35 22.00 16.03
N ALA A 458 13.59 21.51 16.20
CA ALA A 458 14.34 20.88 15.12
C ALA A 458 13.69 19.57 14.64
N ASP A 459 13.10 18.78 15.55
CA ASP A 459 12.39 17.55 15.23
C ASP A 459 11.14 17.83 14.39
N ALA A 460 10.30 18.79 14.81
CA ALA A 460 9.10 19.17 14.08
C ALA A 460 9.40 19.82 12.72
N ARG A 461 10.30 20.82 12.70
CA ARG A 461 10.64 21.56 11.47
C ARG A 461 11.43 20.72 10.47
N GLY A 462 12.34 19.86 10.93
CA GLY A 462 13.08 18.95 10.07
C GLY A 462 12.14 18.04 9.28
N LEU A 463 11.13 17.47 9.94
CA LEU A 463 10.11 16.67 9.30
C LEU A 463 9.20 17.50 8.38
N GLN A 464 8.71 18.65 8.84
CA GLN A 464 7.88 19.55 8.04
C GLN A 464 8.53 19.92 6.70
N TRP A 465 9.77 20.37 6.72
CA TRP A 465 10.50 20.74 5.51
C TRP A 465 10.81 19.53 4.62
N SER A 466 11.08 18.36 5.20
CA SER A 466 11.26 17.16 4.38
C SER A 466 10.00 16.80 3.60
N ILE A 467 8.82 16.90 4.21
CA ILE A 467 7.53 16.69 3.55
C ILE A 467 7.30 17.72 2.44
N ILE A 468 7.58 19.01 2.69
CA ILE A 468 7.43 20.09 1.72
C ILE A 468 8.34 19.86 0.50
N ILE A 469 9.60 19.49 0.72
CA ILE A 469 10.55 19.14 -0.35
C ILE A 469 10.04 17.94 -1.15
N PHE A 470 9.56 16.90 -0.49
CA PHE A 470 9.00 15.74 -1.17
C PHE A 470 7.76 16.08 -2.01
N ALA A 471 6.91 16.99 -1.54
CA ALA A 471 5.77 17.45 -2.31
C ALA A 471 6.17 18.14 -3.63
N THR A 472 7.36 18.75 -3.72
CA THR A 472 7.85 19.34 -4.98
C THR A 472 8.10 18.31 -6.07
N ILE A 473 8.34 17.03 -5.70
CA ILE A 473 8.59 15.94 -6.63
C ILE A 473 7.37 15.69 -7.54
N TYR A 474 6.16 16.03 -7.08
CA TYR A 474 4.97 15.98 -7.95
C TYR A 474 5.08 16.90 -9.16
N ALA A 475 5.77 18.05 -9.06
CA ALA A 475 6.05 18.88 -10.21
C ALA A 475 6.96 18.18 -11.23
N TRP A 476 7.97 17.46 -10.75
CA TRP A 476 8.83 16.66 -11.63
C TRP A 476 8.05 15.50 -12.27
N ALA A 477 7.21 14.80 -11.51
CA ALA A 477 6.30 13.80 -12.05
C ALA A 477 5.37 14.38 -13.13
N ALA A 478 4.82 15.57 -12.91
CA ALA A 478 3.99 16.28 -13.88
C ALA A 478 4.73 16.57 -15.20
N ILE A 479 6.00 16.98 -15.14
CA ILE A 479 6.85 17.19 -16.32
C ILE A 479 6.97 15.91 -17.14
N HIS A 480 7.19 14.75 -16.50
CA HIS A 480 7.25 13.48 -17.21
C HIS A 480 5.94 13.15 -17.93
N TYR A 481 4.81 13.41 -17.31
CA TYR A 481 3.52 13.21 -17.97
C TYR A 481 3.32 14.17 -19.14
N LEU A 482 3.74 15.43 -19.06
CA LEU A 482 3.71 16.38 -20.20
C LEU A 482 4.61 15.88 -21.35
N LEU A 483 5.81 15.37 -21.03
CA LEU A 483 6.72 14.82 -22.02
C LEU A 483 6.12 13.57 -22.72
N ALA A 484 5.43 12.72 -21.96
CA ALA A 484 4.71 11.59 -22.53
C ALA A 484 3.68 12.02 -23.58
N GLY A 485 3.03 13.17 -23.39
CA GLY A 485 2.03 13.71 -24.31
C GLY A 485 2.56 13.97 -25.71
N LYS A 486 3.86 14.29 -25.86
CA LYS A 486 4.48 14.55 -27.17
C LYS A 486 4.50 13.32 -28.10
N THR A 487 4.53 12.14 -27.52
CA THR A 487 4.66 10.88 -28.27
C THR A 487 3.45 9.95 -28.09
N LEU A 488 2.47 10.34 -27.26
CA LEU A 488 1.36 9.50 -26.84
C LEU A 488 0.56 8.93 -28.04
N GLN A 489 0.18 9.79 -28.98
CA GLN A 489 -0.63 9.36 -30.14
C GLN A 489 0.14 8.41 -31.06
N ARG A 490 1.46 8.58 -31.20
CA ARG A 490 2.32 7.69 -32.00
C ARG A 490 2.51 6.34 -31.35
N ASP A 491 2.68 6.30 -30.03
CA ASP A 491 3.09 5.11 -29.29
C ASP A 491 1.89 4.22 -28.88
N MET A 492 0.67 4.80 -28.79
CA MET A 492 -0.54 4.02 -28.53
C MET A 492 -0.87 3.10 -29.70
N VAL A 493 -1.17 1.84 -29.39
CA VAL A 493 -1.65 0.89 -30.39
C VAL A 493 -3.08 1.25 -30.78
N ALA A 494 -3.31 1.51 -32.06
CA ALA A 494 -4.66 1.77 -32.58
C ALA A 494 -5.59 0.63 -32.15
N LYS A 495 -6.75 0.95 -31.57
CA LYS A 495 -7.82 -0.03 -31.43
C LYS A 495 -8.21 -0.44 -32.83
N THR A 496 -7.86 -1.67 -33.24
CA THR A 496 -8.53 -2.30 -34.39
C THR A 496 -10.03 -2.28 -34.08
N ALA A 497 -10.75 -1.54 -34.90
CA ALA A 497 -12.21 -1.34 -34.81
C ALA A 497 -12.94 -2.68 -34.89
#